data_1498c1da50ce377935015e63f586ffa1
#
_entry.id   1498c1da50ce377935015e63f586ffa1
#
_cell.length_a   1.000
_cell.length_b   1.000
_cell.length_c   1.000
_cell.angle_alpha   90.00
_cell.angle_beta   90.00
_cell.angle_gamma   90.00
#
_symmetry.space_group_name_H-M   'P 1'
#
loop_
_entity.id
_entity.type
_entity.pdbx_description
1 polymer ?
#
loop_
_entity_poly.entity_id
_entity_poly.type
_entity_poly.pdbx_seq_one_letter_code
_entity_poly.pdbx_strand_id
1 'polypeptide(L)'
;MKRLLAALPLCALAACSSAPAPTFAPLDYSYLRPITLKVANLNVVDNYVPGPGEATLQGKNPAPAGSTLMAMLQHRLLPSGQPGNGTVTIQVASITEANGNLNGMMTVDVNLTSADGHSTGFAEASVSASQTVPDSDNPADLQTALYQMTKRLMDQMNVQLPYQIMHNIPSWVVPTGLRGGAPGAGAGAAGGAIEATPLTVPGAGPAALGVPPQ
;
A
#
# COMPACT_ATOMS: atom_id res chain seq x y z
N MET A 1 -37.28 -57.97 51.26
CA MET A 1 -36.07 -57.46 50.72
C MET A 1 -36.41 -56.63 49.46
N LYS A 2 -36.57 -55.31 49.63
CA LYS A 2 -36.91 -54.38 48.53
C LYS A 2 -35.61 -53.57 48.15
N ARG A 3 -35.09 -53.84 46.97
CA ARG A 3 -33.97 -53.12 46.44
C ARG A 3 -34.47 -51.84 45.72
N LEU A 4 -34.26 -50.69 46.31
CA LEU A 4 -34.39 -49.34 45.64
C LEU A 4 -33.22 -49.13 44.70
N LEU A 5 -33.49 -49.09 43.39
CA LEU A 5 -32.58 -48.55 42.41
C LEU A 5 -32.74 -47.02 42.38
N ALA A 6 -31.73 -46.29 42.82
CA ALA A 6 -31.63 -44.85 42.67
C ALA A 6 -31.12 -44.53 41.25
N ALA A 7 -31.98 -43.95 40.42
CA ALA A 7 -31.62 -43.41 39.11
C ALA A 7 -31.01 -42.03 39.30
N LEU A 8 -29.74 -41.89 38.96
CA LEU A 8 -29.00 -40.62 38.95
C LEU A 8 -29.31 -39.91 37.61
N PRO A 9 -29.84 -38.67 37.56
CA PRO A 9 -29.97 -37.92 36.33
C PRO A 9 -28.60 -37.32 35.99
N LEU A 10 -28.05 -37.76 34.86
CA LEU A 10 -26.83 -37.21 34.24
C LEU A 10 -27.18 -35.86 33.56
N CYS A 11 -26.98 -34.73 34.24
CA CYS A 11 -27.10 -33.41 33.66
C CYS A 11 -25.95 -33.20 32.68
N ALA A 12 -26.22 -33.36 31.38
CA ALA A 12 -25.30 -32.94 30.31
C ALA A 12 -25.25 -31.41 30.29
N LEU A 13 -24.16 -30.83 30.84
CA LEU A 13 -23.77 -29.43 30.65
C LEU A 13 -23.41 -29.26 29.18
N ALA A 14 -24.34 -28.76 28.37
CA ALA A 14 -24.06 -28.23 27.05
C ALA A 14 -23.19 -26.96 27.24
N ALA A 15 -21.87 -27.12 27.16
CA ALA A 15 -20.97 -26.01 27.08
C ALA A 15 -21.25 -25.28 25.74
N CYS A 16 -21.98 -24.15 25.81
CA CYS A 16 -22.04 -23.22 24.70
C CYS A 16 -20.60 -22.67 24.49
N SER A 17 -19.85 -23.30 23.60
CA SER A 17 -18.58 -22.72 23.15
C SER A 17 -18.93 -21.54 22.25
N SER A 18 -18.94 -20.33 22.80
CA SER A 18 -18.93 -19.13 21.98
C SER A 18 -17.69 -19.19 21.09
N ALA A 19 -17.86 -18.92 19.79
CA ALA A 19 -16.74 -18.84 18.87
C ALA A 19 -15.72 -17.81 19.38
N PRO A 20 -14.40 -18.08 19.29
CA PRO A 20 -13.39 -17.14 19.73
C PRO A 20 -13.54 -15.82 18.96
N ALA A 21 -13.36 -14.70 19.66
CA ALA A 21 -13.39 -13.38 19.04
C ALA A 21 -12.35 -13.29 17.90
N PRO A 22 -12.71 -12.70 16.75
CA PRO A 22 -11.77 -12.57 15.66
C PRO A 22 -10.55 -11.73 16.08
N THR A 23 -9.36 -12.20 15.72
CA THR A 23 -8.12 -11.47 15.90
C THR A 23 -7.74 -10.80 14.60
N PHE A 24 -7.43 -9.50 14.65
CA PHE A 24 -7.05 -8.71 13.48
C PHE A 24 -5.55 -8.42 13.54
N ALA A 25 -4.81 -8.83 12.52
CA ALA A 25 -3.41 -8.46 12.39
C ALA A 25 -3.29 -6.96 12.04
N PRO A 26 -2.31 -6.23 12.58
CA PRO A 26 -2.04 -4.87 12.14
C PRO A 26 -1.81 -4.83 10.63
N LEU A 27 -2.38 -3.83 9.94
CA LEU A 27 -2.09 -3.58 8.53
C LEU A 27 -0.73 -2.89 8.45
N ASP A 28 0.31 -3.69 8.23
CA ASP A 28 1.70 -3.24 8.11
C ASP A 28 2.10 -3.14 6.63
N TYR A 29 2.62 -1.98 6.25
CA TYR A 29 3.11 -1.68 4.90
C TYR A 29 4.59 -1.33 4.90
N SER A 30 5.32 -1.59 5.98
CA SER A 30 6.75 -1.29 6.14
C SER A 30 7.65 -2.10 5.18
N TYR A 31 7.17 -3.24 4.70
CA TYR A 31 7.85 -4.08 3.71
C TYR A 31 7.92 -3.46 2.31
N LEU A 32 7.13 -2.43 2.06
CA LEU A 32 7.08 -1.76 0.76
C LEU A 32 8.29 -0.84 0.59
N ARG A 33 8.80 -0.79 -0.64
CA ARG A 33 9.91 0.11 -0.94
C ARG A 33 9.48 1.57 -0.78
N PRO A 34 10.24 2.40 -0.06
CA PRO A 34 9.93 3.81 0.06
C PRO A 34 10.11 4.54 -1.28
N ILE A 35 9.32 5.58 -1.46
CA ILE A 35 9.44 6.55 -2.56
C ILE A 35 10.17 7.76 -1.98
N THR A 36 11.35 8.04 -2.49
CA THR A 36 12.16 9.17 -2.02
C THR A 36 11.88 10.39 -2.88
N LEU A 37 11.43 11.46 -2.26
CA LEU A 37 11.09 12.73 -2.91
C LEU A 37 12.23 13.74 -2.74
N LYS A 38 12.51 14.54 -3.79
CA LYS A 38 13.58 15.54 -3.83
C LYS A 38 13.20 16.80 -3.06
N VAL A 39 13.02 16.66 -1.75
CA VAL A 39 12.74 17.73 -0.79
C VAL A 39 13.56 17.51 0.47
N ALA A 40 13.80 18.57 1.24
CA ALA A 40 14.46 18.48 2.54
C ALA A 40 13.50 18.07 3.64
N ASN A 41 12.29 18.60 3.59
CA ASN A 41 11.25 18.31 4.58
C ASN A 41 10.01 17.76 3.89
N LEU A 42 9.40 16.75 4.51
CA LEU A 42 8.13 16.19 4.09
C LEU A 42 7.23 16.08 5.31
N ASN A 43 6.10 16.77 5.28
CA ASN A 43 5.12 16.75 6.35
C ASN A 43 3.87 15.97 5.90
N VAL A 44 3.39 15.03 6.74
CA VAL A 44 2.16 14.29 6.48
C VAL A 44 1.09 14.81 7.43
N VAL A 45 -0.02 15.30 6.88
CA VAL A 45 -1.11 15.95 7.60
C VAL A 45 -2.43 15.22 7.30
N ASP A 46 -3.22 14.98 8.32
CA ASP A 46 -4.61 14.51 8.17
C ASP A 46 -5.56 15.70 8.31
N ASN A 47 -6.20 16.08 7.23
CA ASN A 47 -7.19 17.14 7.18
C ASN A 47 -8.63 16.60 7.18
N TYR A 48 -8.78 15.27 7.17
CA TYR A 48 -10.11 14.68 7.13
C TYR A 48 -10.73 14.65 8.53
N VAL A 49 -11.95 15.16 8.62
CA VAL A 49 -12.75 15.12 9.86
C VAL A 49 -14.01 14.31 9.59
N PRO A 50 -14.12 13.08 10.14
CA PRO A 50 -15.30 12.25 9.94
C PRO A 50 -16.53 12.86 10.61
N GLY A 51 -17.70 12.70 9.96
CA GLY A 51 -18.98 13.06 10.56
C GLY A 51 -19.32 12.15 11.76
N PRO A 52 -20.29 12.54 12.62
CA PRO A 52 -20.59 11.81 13.87
C PRO A 52 -20.94 10.33 13.66
N GLY A 53 -21.74 10.01 12.64
CA GLY A 53 -22.11 8.64 12.29
C GLY A 53 -20.90 7.81 11.84
N GLU A 54 -20.06 8.42 11.00
CA GLU A 54 -18.83 7.81 10.53
C GLU A 54 -17.81 7.62 11.65
N ALA A 55 -17.62 8.61 12.52
CA ALA A 55 -16.73 8.52 13.67
C ALA A 55 -17.12 7.33 14.58
N THR A 56 -18.44 7.12 14.78
CA THR A 56 -18.95 5.96 15.54
C THR A 56 -18.64 4.64 14.85
N LEU A 57 -18.77 4.58 13.53
CA LEU A 57 -18.46 3.40 12.73
C LEU A 57 -16.96 3.10 12.73
N GLN A 58 -16.14 4.12 12.51
CA GLN A 58 -14.68 4.04 12.56
C GLN A 58 -14.15 3.62 13.93
N GLY A 59 -14.83 4.01 15.02
CA GLY A 59 -14.50 3.57 16.37
C GLY A 59 -14.68 2.06 16.61
N LYS A 60 -15.46 1.39 15.77
CA LYS A 60 -15.63 -0.09 15.77
C LYS A 60 -14.63 -0.80 14.86
N ASN A 61 -13.90 -0.06 14.02
CA ASN A 61 -12.97 -0.61 13.04
C ASN A 61 -11.64 -0.99 13.71
N PRO A 62 -11.20 -2.26 13.65
CA PRO A 62 -9.91 -2.68 14.21
C PRO A 62 -8.71 -2.00 13.55
N ALA A 63 -8.87 -1.50 12.31
CA ALA A 63 -7.86 -0.75 11.57
C ALA A 63 -8.50 0.53 11.01
N PRO A 64 -8.63 1.63 11.80
CA PRO A 64 -9.24 2.86 11.34
C PRO A 64 -8.53 3.42 10.10
N ALA A 65 -9.32 3.87 9.12
CA ALA A 65 -8.83 4.23 7.80
C ALA A 65 -7.75 5.34 7.84
N GLY A 66 -8.02 6.43 8.57
CA GLY A 66 -7.11 7.58 8.66
C GLY A 66 -5.76 7.25 9.30
N SER A 67 -5.77 6.60 10.48
CA SER A 67 -4.53 6.25 11.18
C SER A 67 -3.70 5.22 10.40
N THR A 68 -4.35 4.25 9.75
CA THR A 68 -3.67 3.24 8.93
C THR A 68 -3.03 3.88 7.69
N LEU A 69 -3.75 4.80 7.02
CA LEU A 69 -3.24 5.54 5.88
C LEU A 69 -2.08 6.46 6.28
N MET A 70 -2.20 7.18 7.39
CA MET A 70 -1.14 8.03 7.95
C MET A 70 0.15 7.24 8.19
N ALA A 71 0.06 6.09 8.86
CA ALA A 71 1.21 5.23 9.14
C ALA A 71 1.88 4.75 7.85
N MET A 72 1.10 4.33 6.84
CA MET A 72 1.64 3.94 5.54
C MET A 72 2.35 5.10 4.85
N LEU A 73 1.77 6.29 4.80
CA LEU A 73 2.35 7.46 4.15
C LEU A 73 3.70 7.86 4.78
N GLN A 74 3.78 7.86 6.12
CA GLN A 74 5.01 8.17 6.86
C GLN A 74 6.15 7.18 6.59
N HIS A 75 5.84 5.91 6.38
CA HIS A 75 6.83 4.89 6.01
C HIS A 75 7.19 4.92 4.52
N ARG A 76 6.21 5.22 3.68
CA ARG A 76 6.34 5.10 2.23
C ARG A 76 6.98 6.29 1.55
N LEU A 77 6.71 7.51 2.04
CA LEU A 77 7.19 8.74 1.44
C LEU A 77 8.29 9.34 2.31
N LEU A 78 9.51 9.42 1.74
CA LEU A 78 10.68 9.90 2.46
C LEU A 78 11.31 11.10 1.76
N PRO A 79 11.79 12.11 2.50
CA PRO A 79 12.57 13.19 1.93
C PRO A 79 13.99 12.72 1.58
N SER A 80 14.59 13.28 0.52
CA SER A 80 15.96 12.98 0.11
C SER A 80 17.00 13.89 0.76
N GLY A 81 16.57 14.94 1.44
CA GLY A 81 17.44 16.00 1.96
C GLY A 81 17.82 17.07 0.95
N GLN A 82 17.29 17.03 -0.29
CA GLN A 82 17.50 18.10 -1.27
C GLN A 82 16.66 19.34 -0.90
N PRO A 83 17.14 20.56 -1.18
CA PRO A 83 16.40 21.77 -0.82
C PRO A 83 15.00 21.82 -1.41
N GLY A 84 14.00 22.11 -0.59
CA GLY A 84 12.59 22.16 -0.92
C GLY A 84 11.72 21.62 0.20
N ASN A 85 10.42 21.81 0.09
CA ASN A 85 9.44 21.37 1.08
C ASN A 85 8.33 20.57 0.41
N GLY A 86 7.81 19.57 1.12
CA GLY A 86 6.68 18.78 0.68
C GLY A 86 5.63 18.66 1.78
N THR A 87 4.38 18.64 1.35
CA THR A 87 3.24 18.33 2.22
C THR A 87 2.41 17.23 1.58
N VAL A 88 2.15 16.20 2.35
CA VAL A 88 1.25 15.10 1.99
C VAL A 88 0.01 15.25 2.83
N THR A 89 -1.14 15.45 2.19
CA THR A 89 -2.40 15.72 2.89
C THR A 89 -3.39 14.59 2.65
N ILE A 90 -3.87 13.97 3.72
CA ILE A 90 -5.04 13.09 3.66
C ILE A 90 -6.27 13.98 3.57
N GLN A 91 -6.89 14.02 2.39
CA GLN A 91 -8.11 14.79 2.14
C GLN A 91 -9.36 14.03 2.54
N VAL A 92 -9.34 12.71 2.31
CA VAL A 92 -10.45 11.81 2.65
C VAL A 92 -9.88 10.50 3.15
N ALA A 93 -10.43 9.99 4.26
CA ALA A 93 -10.18 8.65 4.78
C ALA A 93 -11.48 8.10 5.38
N SER A 94 -12.48 7.98 4.52
CA SER A 94 -13.88 7.74 4.86
C SER A 94 -14.26 6.28 4.73
N ILE A 95 -15.04 5.77 5.70
CA ILE A 95 -15.85 4.56 5.57
C ILE A 95 -17.22 4.87 6.17
N THR A 96 -18.24 4.88 5.32
CA THR A 96 -19.62 5.16 5.69
C THR A 96 -20.51 3.97 5.41
N GLU A 97 -21.63 3.91 6.11
CA GLU A 97 -22.70 2.94 5.85
C GLU A 97 -23.90 3.67 5.26
N ALA A 98 -24.37 3.21 4.12
CA ALA A 98 -25.57 3.72 3.48
C ALA A 98 -26.27 2.61 2.68
N ASN A 99 -27.59 2.52 2.84
CA ASN A 99 -28.46 1.56 2.11
C ASN A 99 -27.97 0.10 2.21
N GLY A 100 -27.51 -0.33 3.39
CA GLY A 100 -27.01 -1.69 3.61
C GLY A 100 -25.64 -1.96 2.97
N ASN A 101 -24.92 -0.93 2.58
CA ASN A 101 -23.56 -1.04 2.04
C ASN A 101 -22.57 -0.21 2.85
N LEU A 102 -21.37 -0.76 3.05
CA LEU A 102 -20.20 0.00 3.45
C LEU A 102 -19.58 0.61 2.20
N ASN A 103 -19.37 1.92 2.22
CA ASN A 103 -18.71 2.67 1.16
C ASN A 103 -17.45 3.30 1.72
N GLY A 104 -16.32 3.00 1.13
CA GLY A 104 -15.03 3.52 1.54
C GLY A 104 -14.40 4.38 0.45
N MET A 105 -13.72 5.46 0.86
CA MET A 105 -12.95 6.34 0.00
C MET A 105 -11.70 6.82 0.71
N MET A 106 -10.58 6.88 0.01
CA MET A 106 -9.35 7.52 0.46
C MET A 106 -8.82 8.42 -0.64
N THR A 107 -8.42 9.64 -0.28
CA THR A 107 -7.79 10.61 -1.19
C THR A 107 -6.60 11.25 -0.50
N VAL A 108 -5.47 11.26 -1.19
CA VAL A 108 -4.19 11.80 -0.73
C VAL A 108 -3.65 12.76 -1.77
N ASP A 109 -3.28 13.96 -1.34
CA ASP A 109 -2.58 14.97 -2.13
C ASP A 109 -1.12 15.01 -1.74
N VAL A 110 -0.25 15.12 -2.72
CA VAL A 110 1.19 15.37 -2.56
C VAL A 110 1.52 16.69 -3.20
N ASN A 111 1.90 17.68 -2.41
CA ASN A 111 2.32 19.01 -2.84
C ASN A 111 3.80 19.21 -2.54
N LEU A 112 4.58 19.56 -3.55
CA LEU A 112 6.02 19.79 -3.44
C LEU A 112 6.37 21.19 -3.97
N THR A 113 7.34 21.84 -3.32
CA THR A 113 7.80 23.17 -3.71
C THR A 113 9.32 23.21 -3.56
N SER A 114 10.02 23.70 -4.60
CA SER A 114 11.48 23.92 -4.55
C SER A 114 11.85 25.02 -3.56
N ALA A 115 13.11 25.06 -3.14
CA ALA A 115 13.57 26.03 -2.15
C ALA A 115 13.45 27.49 -2.64
N ASP A 116 13.58 27.72 -3.95
CA ASP A 116 13.43 29.03 -4.60
C ASP A 116 11.96 29.39 -4.91
N GLY A 117 11.02 28.47 -4.67
CA GLY A 117 9.59 28.63 -4.94
C GLY A 117 9.18 28.63 -6.42
N HIS A 118 10.16 28.48 -7.35
CA HIS A 118 9.87 28.55 -8.78
C HIS A 118 9.33 27.25 -9.38
N SER A 119 9.59 26.13 -8.75
CA SER A 119 9.10 24.81 -9.19
C SER A 119 8.13 24.23 -8.18
N THR A 120 7.01 23.75 -8.66
CA THR A 120 6.00 23.04 -7.85
C THR A 120 5.69 21.69 -8.47
N GLY A 121 5.30 20.74 -7.62
CA GLY A 121 4.81 19.43 -8.04
C GLY A 121 3.53 19.10 -7.31
N PHE A 122 2.57 18.52 -8.03
CA PHE A 122 1.31 18.07 -7.49
C PHE A 122 0.96 16.67 -8.01
N ALA A 123 0.56 15.81 -7.10
CA ALA A 123 -0.02 14.50 -7.44
C ALA A 123 -1.17 14.20 -6.48
N GLU A 124 -2.25 13.68 -7.01
CA GLU A 124 -3.42 13.22 -6.25
C GLU A 124 -3.63 11.73 -6.50
N ALA A 125 -3.86 10.98 -5.44
CA ALA A 125 -4.25 9.58 -5.50
C ALA A 125 -5.59 9.40 -4.78
N SER A 126 -6.59 8.87 -5.49
CA SER A 126 -7.91 8.58 -4.94
C SER A 126 -8.31 7.14 -5.24
N VAL A 127 -8.89 6.47 -4.25
CA VAL A 127 -9.40 5.11 -4.36
C VAL A 127 -10.74 5.00 -3.65
N SER A 128 -11.58 4.09 -4.13
CA SER A 128 -12.88 3.81 -3.52
C SER A 128 -13.22 2.32 -3.59
N ALA A 129 -14.01 1.87 -2.62
CA ALA A 129 -14.52 0.50 -2.58
C ALA A 129 -15.91 0.49 -1.95
N SER A 130 -16.72 -0.50 -2.31
CA SER A 130 -18.01 -0.76 -1.69
C SER A 130 -18.16 -2.25 -1.41
N GLN A 131 -18.89 -2.58 -0.35
CA GLN A 131 -19.29 -3.96 -0.01
C GLN A 131 -20.57 -3.94 0.81
N THR A 132 -21.36 -5.01 0.73
CA THR A 132 -22.57 -5.16 1.53
C THR A 132 -22.21 -5.28 3.01
N VAL A 133 -23.00 -4.64 3.88
CA VAL A 133 -22.93 -4.84 5.33
C VAL A 133 -23.33 -6.29 5.64
N PRO A 134 -22.63 -6.98 6.54
CA PRO A 134 -23.06 -8.33 6.96
C PRO A 134 -24.47 -8.30 7.54
N ASP A 135 -25.32 -9.22 7.09
CA ASP A 135 -26.67 -9.45 7.64
C ASP A 135 -26.54 -10.30 8.91
N SER A 136 -26.03 -9.68 9.97
CA SER A 136 -25.72 -10.34 11.24
C SER A 136 -25.75 -9.34 12.38
N ASP A 137 -26.38 -9.72 13.50
CA ASP A 137 -26.35 -8.94 14.74
C ASP A 137 -25.03 -9.10 15.52
N ASN A 138 -24.11 -9.93 15.02
CA ASN A 138 -22.83 -10.16 15.66
C ASN A 138 -21.86 -9.00 15.40
N PRO A 139 -21.41 -8.25 16.41
CA PRO A 139 -20.46 -7.14 16.25
C PRO A 139 -19.14 -7.54 15.59
N ALA A 140 -18.72 -8.80 15.73
CA ALA A 140 -17.49 -9.32 15.15
C ALA A 140 -17.54 -9.38 13.62
N ASP A 141 -18.71 -9.58 13.03
CA ASP A 141 -18.90 -9.62 11.58
C ASP A 141 -18.77 -8.22 10.98
N LEU A 142 -19.32 -7.20 11.65
CA LEU A 142 -19.14 -5.80 11.26
C LEU A 142 -17.66 -5.38 11.39
N GLN A 143 -16.98 -5.74 12.47
CA GLN A 143 -15.56 -5.47 12.65
C GLN A 143 -14.72 -6.11 11.54
N THR A 144 -15.03 -7.34 11.18
CA THR A 144 -14.39 -8.05 10.07
C THR A 144 -14.62 -7.33 8.75
N ALA A 145 -15.85 -6.91 8.47
CA ALA A 145 -16.20 -6.19 7.26
C ALA A 145 -15.45 -4.83 7.17
N LEU A 146 -15.39 -4.08 8.27
CA LEU A 146 -14.66 -2.80 8.35
C LEU A 146 -13.16 -2.99 8.13
N TYR A 147 -12.57 -3.99 8.78
CA TYR A 147 -11.17 -4.32 8.59
C TYR A 147 -10.85 -4.70 7.13
N GLN A 148 -11.69 -5.53 6.50
CA GLN A 148 -11.53 -5.92 5.10
C GLN A 148 -11.71 -4.73 4.15
N MET A 149 -12.63 -3.82 4.46
CA MET A 149 -12.80 -2.58 3.69
C MET A 149 -11.55 -1.72 3.76
N THR A 150 -11.02 -1.45 4.97
CA THR A 150 -9.76 -0.70 5.12
C THR A 150 -8.63 -1.37 4.37
N LYS A 151 -8.46 -2.69 4.53
CA LYS A 151 -7.43 -3.45 3.83
C LYS A 151 -7.52 -3.29 2.31
N ARG A 152 -8.72 -3.42 1.74
CA ARG A 152 -8.95 -3.26 0.29
C ARG A 152 -8.59 -1.86 -0.21
N LEU A 153 -9.02 -0.83 0.52
CA LEU A 153 -8.68 0.56 0.19
C LEU A 153 -7.18 0.81 0.25
N MET A 154 -6.50 0.28 1.27
CA MET A 154 -5.06 0.39 1.43
C MET A 154 -4.30 -0.36 0.33
N ASP A 155 -4.74 -1.55 -0.06
CA ASP A 155 -4.15 -2.31 -1.15
C ASP A 155 -4.26 -1.55 -2.48
N GLN A 156 -5.40 -0.90 -2.74
CA GLN A 156 -5.59 -0.04 -3.91
C GLN A 156 -4.73 1.23 -3.84
N MET A 157 -4.71 1.93 -2.69
CA MET A 157 -3.91 3.14 -2.49
C MET A 157 -2.42 2.86 -2.68
N ASN A 158 -1.99 1.68 -2.27
CA ASN A 158 -0.62 1.23 -2.38
C ASN A 158 -0.12 1.06 -3.83
N VAL A 159 -1.04 0.86 -4.77
CA VAL A 159 -0.79 0.84 -6.21
C VAL A 159 -0.98 2.22 -6.82
N GLN A 160 -2.07 2.90 -6.44
CA GLN A 160 -2.47 4.17 -7.06
C GLN A 160 -1.52 5.32 -6.70
N LEU A 161 -1.10 5.43 -5.45
CA LEU A 161 -0.23 6.52 -5.00
C LEU A 161 1.12 6.56 -5.74
N PRO A 162 1.92 5.46 -5.80
CA PRO A 162 3.16 5.47 -6.58
C PRO A 162 2.94 5.71 -8.06
N TYR A 163 1.85 5.20 -8.64
CA TYR A 163 1.52 5.45 -10.04
C TYR A 163 1.31 6.94 -10.28
N GLN A 164 0.51 7.62 -9.47
CA GLN A 164 0.24 9.05 -9.61
C GLN A 164 1.50 9.91 -9.39
N ILE A 165 2.31 9.57 -8.40
CA ILE A 165 3.57 10.26 -8.14
C ILE A 165 4.51 10.14 -9.33
N MET A 166 4.70 8.93 -9.87
CA MET A 166 5.61 8.69 -10.99
C MET A 166 5.10 9.28 -12.30
N HIS A 167 3.78 9.40 -12.46
CA HIS A 167 3.18 9.96 -13.66
C HIS A 167 3.16 11.49 -13.65
N ASN A 168 2.77 12.10 -12.54
CA ASN A 168 2.53 13.54 -12.47
C ASN A 168 3.77 14.35 -12.03
N ILE A 169 4.61 13.77 -11.18
CA ILE A 169 5.78 14.45 -10.62
C ILE A 169 7.08 13.63 -10.74
N PRO A 170 7.39 13.03 -11.91
CA PRO A 170 8.55 12.15 -12.06
C PRO A 170 9.89 12.87 -11.78
N SER A 171 9.98 14.16 -12.08
CA SER A 171 11.17 14.98 -11.82
C SER A 171 11.49 15.12 -10.33
N TRP A 172 10.50 14.97 -9.45
CA TRP A 172 10.64 15.08 -8.00
C TRP A 172 10.97 13.74 -7.32
N VAL A 173 10.96 12.64 -8.04
CA VAL A 173 11.29 11.32 -7.50
C VAL A 173 12.78 11.03 -7.69
N VAL A 174 13.43 10.50 -6.65
CA VAL A 174 14.80 9.98 -6.77
C VAL A 174 14.72 8.60 -7.44
N PRO A 175 15.41 8.40 -8.59
CA PRO A 175 15.41 7.10 -9.24
C PRO A 175 15.96 6.00 -8.32
N THR A 176 15.22 4.95 -8.10
CA THR A 176 15.57 3.84 -7.17
C THR A 176 16.69 2.93 -7.73
N GLY A 177 17.28 3.26 -8.88
CA GLY A 177 18.31 2.45 -9.56
C GLY A 177 19.77 2.83 -9.31
N LEU A 178 20.03 3.95 -8.63
CA LEU A 178 21.38 4.43 -8.37
C LEU A 178 21.66 4.52 -6.86
N ARG A 179 21.67 3.40 -6.19
CA ARG A 179 22.49 3.29 -4.98
C ARG A 179 23.94 3.14 -5.46
N GLY A 180 24.45 4.19 -6.10
CA GLY A 180 25.87 4.39 -6.31
C GLY A 180 26.49 4.53 -4.93
N GLY A 181 27.50 3.71 -4.69
CA GLY A 181 28.30 3.73 -3.48
C GLY A 181 28.74 5.15 -3.13
N ALA A 182 28.89 5.38 -1.83
CA ALA A 182 29.51 6.56 -1.28
C ALA A 182 30.76 6.94 -2.10
N PRO A 183 31.03 8.26 -2.33
CA PRO A 183 32.29 8.67 -2.89
C PRO A 183 33.39 8.41 -1.85
N GLY A 184 33.92 7.19 -1.84
CA GLY A 184 35.16 6.85 -1.19
C GLY A 184 36.26 7.53 -1.99
N ALA A 185 36.92 8.53 -1.40
CA ALA A 185 38.16 9.11 -1.93
C ALA A 185 39.19 7.98 -2.14
N GLY A 186 39.63 7.79 -3.37
CA GLY A 186 40.68 6.83 -3.72
C GLY A 186 41.03 6.97 -5.18
N ALA A 187 42.09 7.76 -5.46
CA ALA A 187 42.70 7.85 -6.77
C ALA A 187 43.21 6.48 -7.26
N GLY A 188 42.98 6.16 -8.53
CA GLY A 188 43.58 4.99 -9.18
C GLY A 188 43.05 4.83 -10.59
N ALA A 189 43.79 5.39 -11.55
CA ALA A 189 43.55 5.16 -12.97
C ALA A 189 43.82 3.70 -13.34
N ALA A 190 42.89 3.06 -14.03
CA ALA A 190 43.16 2.02 -15.02
C ALA A 190 41.91 1.82 -15.88
N GLY A 191 42.02 2.22 -17.15
CA GLY A 191 41.01 1.94 -18.16
C GLY A 191 40.89 0.46 -18.42
N GLY A 192 39.66 -0.04 -18.31
CA GLY A 192 39.26 -1.34 -18.80
C GLY A 192 38.11 -1.13 -19.78
N ALA A 193 38.39 -1.03 -21.06
CA ALA A 193 37.41 -1.10 -22.11
C ALA A 193 36.80 -2.53 -22.07
N ILE A 194 35.52 -2.63 -21.89
CA ILE A 194 34.79 -3.87 -22.09
C ILE A 194 34.59 -4.03 -23.58
N GLU A 195 35.44 -4.84 -24.19
CA GLU A 195 35.33 -5.28 -25.56
C GLU A 195 34.15 -6.20 -25.70
N ALA A 196 33.11 -5.77 -26.41
CA ALA A 196 31.97 -6.58 -26.76
C ALA A 196 32.38 -7.57 -27.84
N THR A 197 32.57 -8.82 -27.53
CA THR A 197 32.75 -9.90 -28.51
C THR A 197 31.45 -10.14 -29.23
N PRO A 198 31.42 -10.07 -30.59
CA PRO A 198 30.22 -10.42 -31.36
C PRO A 198 30.02 -11.94 -31.32
N LEU A 199 28.80 -12.34 -31.01
CA LEU A 199 28.33 -13.74 -31.10
C LEU A 199 28.38 -14.18 -32.57
N THR A 200 29.35 -15.03 -32.92
CA THR A 200 29.39 -15.75 -34.19
C THR A 200 28.32 -16.83 -34.17
N VAL A 201 27.38 -16.73 -35.09
CA VAL A 201 26.41 -17.76 -35.41
C VAL A 201 27.13 -18.87 -36.23
N PRO A 202 27.12 -20.15 -35.82
CA PRO A 202 27.70 -21.23 -36.61
C PRO A 202 26.69 -21.69 -37.67
N GLY A 203 27.12 -21.69 -38.93
CA GLY A 203 26.64 -22.58 -39.95
C GLY A 203 25.51 -22.13 -40.85
N ALA A 204 25.86 -21.49 -41.95
CA ALA A 204 25.19 -21.71 -43.22
C ALA A 204 26.24 -21.76 -44.34
N GLY A 205 26.58 -22.96 -44.79
CA GLY A 205 27.47 -23.16 -45.89
C GLY A 205 26.86 -22.67 -47.23
N PRO A 206 27.68 -22.29 -48.21
CA PRO A 206 27.20 -21.79 -49.48
C PRO A 206 26.69 -22.94 -50.35
N ALA A 207 25.41 -22.90 -50.73
CA ALA A 207 24.85 -23.73 -51.78
C ALA A 207 25.30 -23.17 -53.15
N ALA A 208 26.15 -23.89 -53.85
CA ALA A 208 26.52 -23.64 -55.23
C ALA A 208 25.31 -23.86 -56.13
N LEU A 209 24.84 -22.82 -56.81
CA LEU A 209 23.93 -22.93 -57.94
C LEU A 209 24.78 -22.97 -59.22
N GLY A 210 24.82 -24.17 -59.84
CA GLY A 210 25.36 -24.37 -61.14
C GLY A 210 24.44 -23.78 -62.22
N VAL A 211 25.00 -23.00 -63.11
CA VAL A 211 24.40 -22.52 -64.36
C VAL A 211 24.73 -23.51 -65.50
N PRO A 212 23.76 -24.06 -66.21
CA PRO A 212 24.03 -24.77 -67.44
C PRO A 212 24.19 -23.82 -68.64
N PRO A 213 25.03 -24.14 -69.63
CA PRO A 213 25.20 -23.33 -70.86
C PRO A 213 24.17 -23.67 -71.89
N GLN A 214 23.64 -22.69 -72.63
CA GLN A 214 23.35 -22.52 -74.03
C GLN A 214 22.78 -21.10 -74.25
#